data_d7b8d76c05ab277242e87a1260982b33
#
_entry.id   d7b8d76c05ab277242e87a1260982b33
#
_cell.length_a   1.000
_cell.length_b   1.000
_cell.length_c   1.000
_cell.angle_alpha   90.00
_cell.angle_beta   90.00
_cell.angle_gamma   90.00
#
_symmetry.space_group_name_H-M   'P 1'
#
loop_
_entity.id
_entity.type
_entity.pdbx_description
1 polymer ?
#
loop_
_entity_poly.entity_id
_entity_poly.type
_entity_poly.pdbx_seq_one_letter_code
_entity_poly.pdbx_strand_id
1 'polypeptide(L)'
;MKITLFTSNLNRHNYLINLLSGVSDELFVIQECNTIFTGIIPGHYKATPIMKKYFENVNNAQSKFFGNSYVNSKNKNIKIFPMLLHDLSKCSMNLLSDFLKSDVYVVFGSSYIKNELVDFLVEQKAINIHAGVSPYYRGTDCNFWALYDNNPHLVGATIHLLSKGLDSGPILYHAMSNLKTNPFEYTMSTVKSAFYSIAERIKDSSIFTIKPLVQDKSKEVRYSKKSNFNEEIVKKYFEKEIDLKKNEFDSSLLKEPFFLNN
;
A
#
# COMPACT_ATOMS: atom_id res chain seq x y z
N MET A 1 0.41 -15.99 16.63
CA MET A 1 -0.20 -15.75 15.30
C MET A 1 0.89 -15.72 14.24
N LYS A 2 0.70 -16.44 13.15
CA LYS A 2 1.60 -16.46 11.99
C LYS A 2 1.04 -15.54 10.90
N ILE A 3 1.89 -14.74 10.29
CA ILE A 3 1.50 -13.82 9.22
C ILE A 3 2.31 -14.12 7.96
N THR A 4 1.67 -14.13 6.80
CA THR A 4 2.36 -14.07 5.50
C THR A 4 2.13 -12.71 4.87
N LEU A 5 3.23 -12.01 4.56
CA LEU A 5 3.24 -10.71 3.89
C LEU A 5 3.78 -10.85 2.46
N PHE A 6 2.99 -10.42 1.49
CA PHE A 6 3.41 -10.24 0.10
C PHE A 6 3.74 -8.76 -0.12
N THR A 7 5.01 -8.46 -0.43
CA THR A 7 5.45 -7.06 -0.49
C THR A 7 6.66 -6.87 -1.40
N SER A 8 7.21 -5.66 -1.45
CA SER A 8 8.44 -5.33 -2.18
C SER A 8 9.58 -4.99 -1.19
N ASN A 9 10.68 -4.39 -1.67
CA ASN A 9 11.91 -4.18 -0.89
C ASN A 9 12.32 -2.69 -0.71
N LEU A 10 11.41 -1.74 -0.93
CA LEU A 10 11.68 -0.33 -0.64
C LEU A 10 11.55 -0.03 0.87
N ASN A 11 12.05 1.13 1.31
CA ASN A 11 12.07 1.52 2.74
C ASN A 11 10.72 1.33 3.45
N ARG A 12 9.61 1.79 2.85
CA ARG A 12 8.28 1.63 3.45
C ARG A 12 7.85 0.17 3.57
N HIS A 13 8.24 -0.70 2.63
CA HIS A 13 7.93 -2.12 2.70
C HIS A 13 8.71 -2.81 3.82
N ASN A 14 10.00 -2.50 3.96
CA ASN A 14 10.81 -3.01 5.07
C ASN A 14 10.33 -2.48 6.43
N TYR A 15 9.82 -1.24 6.47
CA TYR A 15 9.17 -0.72 7.66
C TYR A 15 7.94 -1.54 8.06
N LEU A 16 7.09 -1.91 7.10
CA LEU A 16 5.93 -2.77 7.33
C LEU A 16 6.35 -4.17 7.80
N ILE A 17 7.41 -4.75 7.21
CA ILE A 17 7.96 -6.05 7.67
C ILE A 17 8.34 -5.96 9.15
N ASN A 18 9.12 -4.94 9.53
CA ASN A 18 9.54 -4.77 10.93
C ASN A 18 8.34 -4.54 11.86
N LEU A 19 7.34 -3.79 11.43
CA LEU A 19 6.14 -3.53 12.23
C LEU A 19 5.33 -4.80 12.46
N LEU A 20 5.07 -5.59 11.41
CA LEU A 20 4.32 -6.84 11.52
C LEU A 20 5.09 -7.92 12.29
N SER A 21 6.43 -7.92 12.23
CA SER A 21 7.22 -8.85 13.04
C SER A 21 7.06 -8.60 14.54
N GLY A 22 6.77 -7.36 14.94
CA GLY A 22 6.51 -7.00 16.34
C GLY A 22 5.16 -7.46 16.89
N VAL A 23 4.24 -7.91 16.02
CA VAL A 23 2.88 -8.33 16.39
C VAL A 23 2.58 -9.78 15.98
N SER A 24 3.58 -10.53 15.51
CA SER A 24 3.45 -11.92 15.09
C SER A 24 4.48 -12.84 15.78
N ASP A 25 4.13 -14.12 15.96
CA ASP A 25 5.06 -15.15 16.44
C ASP A 25 6.03 -15.57 15.32
N GLU A 26 5.52 -15.68 14.08
CA GLU A 26 6.30 -15.91 12.87
C GLU A 26 5.77 -15.00 11.74
N LEU A 27 6.69 -14.37 11.03
CA LEU A 27 6.42 -13.57 9.85
C LEU A 27 7.12 -14.18 8.63
N PHE A 28 6.31 -14.68 7.71
CA PHE A 28 6.76 -15.12 6.39
C PHE A 28 6.62 -13.97 5.41
N VAL A 29 7.68 -13.65 4.70
CA VAL A 29 7.70 -12.53 3.74
C VAL A 29 8.04 -13.06 2.35
N ILE A 30 7.10 -12.95 1.44
CA ILE A 30 7.33 -13.16 0.00
C ILE A 30 7.62 -11.77 -0.57
N GLN A 31 8.92 -11.53 -0.88
CA GLN A 31 9.42 -10.20 -1.21
C GLN A 31 9.80 -10.09 -2.67
N GLU A 32 9.01 -9.35 -3.45
CA GLU A 32 9.37 -9.01 -4.83
C GLU A 32 10.35 -7.83 -4.85
N CYS A 33 11.56 -8.07 -5.32
CA CYS A 33 12.65 -7.11 -5.32
C CYS A 33 12.74 -6.36 -6.65
N ASN A 34 12.65 -5.02 -6.60
CA ASN A 34 12.93 -4.15 -7.74
C ASN A 34 14.44 -3.91 -7.92
N THR A 35 15.18 -3.99 -6.80
CA THR A 35 16.64 -3.80 -6.75
C THR A 35 17.22 -4.83 -5.79
N ILE A 36 18.53 -5.09 -5.86
CA ILE A 36 19.23 -5.96 -4.90
C ILE A 36 19.22 -5.31 -3.49
N PHE A 37 19.34 -3.98 -3.41
CA PHE A 37 19.33 -3.22 -2.17
C PHE A 37 18.11 -2.32 -2.10
N THR A 38 17.65 -2.03 -0.88
CA THR A 38 16.62 -1.03 -0.65
C THR A 38 17.10 0.36 -1.06
N GLY A 39 16.27 1.12 -1.75
CA GLY A 39 16.61 2.48 -2.15
C GLY A 39 16.15 2.85 -3.56
N ILE A 40 17.02 3.51 -4.31
CA ILE A 40 16.72 4.01 -5.65
C ILE A 40 16.71 2.84 -6.64
N ILE A 41 15.62 2.72 -7.39
CA ILE A 41 15.50 1.75 -8.49
C ILE A 41 16.27 2.30 -9.70
N PRO A 42 17.33 1.64 -10.17
CA PRO A 42 18.06 2.09 -11.36
C PRO A 42 17.12 2.22 -12.56
N GLY A 43 17.16 3.36 -13.26
CA GLY A 43 16.32 3.61 -14.44
C GLY A 43 14.82 3.73 -14.17
N HIS A 44 14.39 3.80 -12.90
CA HIS A 44 12.98 4.00 -12.56
C HIS A 44 12.46 5.37 -13.04
N TYR A 45 13.30 6.37 -12.99
CA TYR A 45 12.99 7.67 -13.58
C TYR A 45 13.40 7.63 -15.05
N LYS A 46 12.48 7.82 -15.97
CA LYS A 46 12.89 8.35 -17.25
C LYS A 46 13.68 9.61 -16.94
N ALA A 47 14.86 9.76 -17.50
CA ALA A 47 15.87 10.74 -17.10
C ALA A 47 15.49 12.20 -17.43
N THR A 48 14.22 12.56 -17.39
CA THR A 48 13.79 13.94 -17.58
C THR A 48 13.87 14.69 -16.25
N PRO A 49 14.27 15.96 -16.25
CA PRO A 49 14.44 16.74 -15.03
C PRO A 49 13.17 16.79 -14.16
N ILE A 50 11.99 16.85 -14.80
CA ILE A 50 10.72 16.95 -14.09
C ILE A 50 10.35 15.65 -13.37
N MET A 51 10.56 14.50 -14.02
CA MET A 51 10.32 13.19 -13.41
C MET A 51 11.29 12.93 -12.26
N LYS A 52 12.57 13.31 -12.46
CA LYS A 52 13.57 13.23 -11.40
C LYS A 52 13.15 14.04 -10.18
N LYS A 53 12.79 15.31 -10.38
CA LYS A 53 12.29 16.19 -9.32
C LYS A 53 11.08 15.58 -8.58
N TYR A 54 10.13 15.01 -9.30
CA TYR A 54 8.96 14.37 -8.70
C TYR A 54 9.37 13.21 -7.75
N PHE A 55 10.18 12.28 -8.26
CA PHE A 55 10.58 11.13 -7.46
C PHE A 55 11.56 11.47 -6.34
N GLU A 56 12.34 12.55 -6.45
CA GLU A 56 13.13 13.09 -5.34
C GLU A 56 12.21 13.55 -4.19
N ASN A 57 11.12 14.25 -4.49
CA ASN A 57 10.13 14.62 -3.47
C ASN A 57 9.46 13.40 -2.84
N VAL A 58 9.09 12.39 -3.64
CA VAL A 58 8.53 11.12 -3.13
C VAL A 58 9.54 10.44 -2.20
N ASN A 59 10.80 10.34 -2.59
CA ASN A 59 11.84 9.69 -1.79
C ASN A 59 12.14 10.46 -0.50
N ASN A 60 12.17 11.79 -0.56
CA ASN A 60 12.35 12.63 0.62
C ASN A 60 11.22 12.44 1.63
N ALA A 61 9.97 12.45 1.16
CA ALA A 61 8.81 12.17 2.00
C ALA A 61 8.86 10.73 2.55
N GLN A 62 9.20 9.74 1.72
CA GLN A 62 9.36 8.35 2.17
C GLN A 62 10.43 8.25 3.27
N SER A 63 11.60 8.86 3.08
CA SER A 63 12.68 8.83 4.07
C SER A 63 12.30 9.53 5.37
N LYS A 64 11.51 10.60 5.30
CA LYS A 64 11.00 11.31 6.49
C LYS A 64 10.08 10.43 7.33
N PHE A 65 9.18 9.65 6.72
CA PHE A 65 8.18 8.86 7.43
C PHE A 65 8.65 7.45 7.81
N PHE A 66 9.54 6.85 7.03
CA PHE A 66 9.96 5.45 7.18
C PHE A 66 11.46 5.29 7.44
N GLY A 67 12.23 6.37 7.38
CA GLY A 67 13.68 6.33 7.51
C GLY A 67 14.34 5.48 6.43
N ASN A 68 15.59 5.13 6.63
CA ASN A 68 16.29 4.10 5.85
C ASN A 68 16.02 2.74 6.49
N SER A 69 14.80 2.24 6.31
CA SER A 69 14.38 1.00 6.95
C SER A 69 14.97 -0.22 6.23
N TYR A 70 15.70 -1.01 6.99
CA TYR A 70 16.13 -2.36 6.61
C TYR A 70 15.37 -3.36 7.45
N VAL A 71 15.22 -4.59 6.95
CA VAL A 71 14.68 -5.66 7.76
C VAL A 71 15.64 -5.92 8.92
N ASN A 72 15.11 -5.92 10.13
CA ASN A 72 15.93 -6.12 11.32
C ASN A 72 16.38 -7.58 11.41
N SER A 73 17.66 -7.83 11.13
CA SER A 73 18.27 -9.18 11.16
C SER A 73 18.29 -9.82 12.55
N LYS A 74 18.05 -9.04 13.60
CA LYS A 74 17.93 -9.57 14.98
C LYS A 74 16.54 -10.20 15.23
N ASN A 75 15.55 -9.92 14.41
CA ASN A 75 14.23 -10.50 14.51
C ASN A 75 14.22 -11.92 13.94
N LYS A 76 14.44 -12.91 14.83
CA LYS A 76 14.53 -14.33 14.46
C LYS A 76 13.21 -14.92 13.95
N ASN A 77 12.10 -14.24 14.15
CA ASN A 77 10.77 -14.66 13.69
C ASN A 77 10.48 -14.29 12.23
N ILE A 78 11.38 -13.61 11.52
CA ILE A 78 11.20 -13.24 10.11
C ILE A 78 11.86 -14.27 9.20
N LYS A 79 11.09 -14.80 8.24
CA LYS A 79 11.57 -15.66 7.17
C LYS A 79 11.25 -15.00 5.84
N ILE A 80 12.26 -14.72 5.00
CA ILE A 80 12.09 -14.02 3.73
C ILE A 80 12.35 -14.95 2.56
N PHE A 81 11.43 -14.96 1.59
CA PHE A 81 11.59 -15.55 0.28
C PHE A 81 11.70 -14.43 -0.77
N PRO A 82 12.91 -14.00 -1.13
CA PRO A 82 13.10 -12.94 -2.10
C PRO A 82 12.96 -13.47 -3.53
N MET A 83 12.37 -12.67 -4.41
CA MET A 83 12.26 -12.96 -5.84
C MET A 83 12.32 -11.67 -6.67
N LEU A 84 12.46 -11.80 -7.97
CA LEU A 84 12.36 -10.64 -8.85
C LEU A 84 10.91 -10.17 -8.98
N LEU A 85 10.74 -8.86 -9.16
CA LEU A 85 9.43 -8.28 -9.43
C LEU A 85 8.76 -8.94 -10.64
N HIS A 86 7.50 -9.30 -10.52
CA HIS A 86 6.67 -10.02 -11.48
C HIS A 86 6.90 -11.54 -11.57
N ASP A 87 7.75 -12.12 -10.72
CA ASP A 87 7.92 -13.58 -10.69
C ASP A 87 6.89 -14.29 -9.81
N LEU A 88 6.26 -13.56 -8.88
CA LEU A 88 5.30 -14.12 -7.93
C LEU A 88 4.19 -14.95 -8.62
N SER A 89 3.60 -14.41 -9.68
CA SER A 89 2.53 -15.10 -10.42
C SER A 89 2.99 -16.28 -11.28
N LYS A 90 4.31 -16.54 -11.34
CA LYS A 90 4.91 -17.69 -12.03
C LYS A 90 5.28 -18.82 -11.06
N CYS A 91 5.31 -18.54 -9.77
CA CYS A 91 5.64 -19.52 -8.75
C CYS A 91 4.51 -20.55 -8.61
N SER A 92 4.86 -21.82 -8.48
CA SER A 92 3.91 -22.86 -8.12
C SER A 92 3.52 -22.76 -6.65
N MET A 93 2.32 -23.19 -6.31
CA MET A 93 1.85 -23.27 -4.92
C MET A 93 2.76 -24.15 -4.06
N ASN A 94 3.32 -25.21 -4.65
CA ASN A 94 4.26 -26.09 -3.95
C ASN A 94 5.53 -25.36 -3.53
N LEU A 95 6.10 -24.49 -4.38
CA LEU A 95 7.27 -23.68 -4.06
C LEU A 95 7.02 -22.73 -2.89
N LEU A 96 5.79 -22.21 -2.79
CA LEU A 96 5.39 -21.26 -1.75
C LEU A 96 4.81 -21.95 -0.50
N SER A 97 4.66 -23.29 -0.50
CA SER A 97 3.86 -24.03 0.48
C SER A 97 4.20 -23.73 1.93
N ASP A 98 5.50 -23.57 2.25
CA ASP A 98 5.92 -23.28 3.63
C ASP A 98 5.63 -21.84 4.06
N PHE A 99 5.50 -20.93 3.10
CA PHE A 99 5.14 -19.54 3.32
C PHE A 99 3.62 -19.30 3.32
N LEU A 100 2.83 -20.33 2.97
CA LEU A 100 1.37 -20.25 2.89
C LEU A 100 0.66 -20.94 4.07
N LYS A 101 1.37 -21.21 5.17
CA LYS A 101 0.85 -21.83 6.39
C LYS A 101 0.69 -20.80 7.51
N SER A 102 -0.11 -19.77 7.27
CA SER A 102 -0.30 -18.66 8.20
C SER A 102 -1.75 -18.45 8.59
N ASP A 103 -1.96 -17.75 9.70
CA ASP A 103 -3.29 -17.38 10.20
C ASP A 103 -3.84 -16.14 9.49
N VAL A 104 -2.92 -15.25 9.01
CA VAL A 104 -3.25 -13.99 8.33
C VAL A 104 -2.37 -13.80 7.11
N TYR A 105 -2.97 -13.33 6.03
CA TYR A 105 -2.29 -12.99 4.78
C TYR A 105 -2.48 -11.51 4.50
N VAL A 106 -1.37 -10.78 4.32
CA VAL A 106 -1.34 -9.34 4.03
C VAL A 106 -0.65 -9.10 2.70
N VAL A 107 -1.21 -8.23 1.89
CA VAL A 107 -0.65 -7.82 0.60
C VAL A 107 -0.43 -6.31 0.60
N PHE A 108 0.78 -5.86 0.27
CA PHE A 108 1.11 -4.45 0.08
C PHE A 108 2.24 -4.28 -0.93
N GLY A 109 1.95 -3.69 -2.07
CA GLY A 109 2.97 -3.27 -3.04
C GLY A 109 3.71 -4.43 -3.73
N SER A 110 3.09 -5.62 -3.79
CA SER A 110 3.48 -6.70 -4.68
C SER A 110 3.00 -6.44 -6.11
N SER A 111 3.48 -7.20 -7.06
CA SER A 111 2.89 -7.24 -8.40
C SER A 111 1.48 -7.84 -8.37
N TYR A 112 0.74 -7.69 -9.49
CA TYR A 112 -0.62 -8.24 -9.58
C TYR A 112 -0.62 -9.77 -9.47
N ILE A 113 -1.21 -10.27 -8.38
CA ILE A 113 -1.29 -11.71 -8.06
C ILE A 113 -2.36 -12.37 -8.93
N LYS A 114 -2.04 -13.53 -9.51
CA LYS A 114 -2.87 -14.26 -10.47
C LYS A 114 -2.89 -15.77 -10.16
N ASN A 115 -3.65 -16.50 -10.97
CA ASN A 115 -3.71 -17.96 -11.01
C ASN A 115 -4.12 -18.56 -9.65
N GLU A 116 -3.65 -19.75 -9.33
CA GLU A 116 -4.00 -20.49 -8.11
C GLU A 116 -3.69 -19.70 -6.83
N LEU A 117 -2.65 -18.87 -6.85
CA LEU A 117 -2.28 -18.08 -5.68
C LEU A 117 -3.36 -17.04 -5.31
N VAL A 118 -3.95 -16.35 -6.30
CA VAL A 118 -5.03 -15.39 -5.98
C VAL A 118 -6.28 -16.12 -5.49
N ASP A 119 -6.59 -17.31 -6.04
CA ASP A 119 -7.73 -18.10 -5.60
C ASP A 119 -7.57 -18.54 -4.14
N PHE A 120 -6.39 -19.05 -3.80
CA PHE A 120 -6.03 -19.39 -2.43
C PHE A 120 -6.14 -18.17 -1.49
N LEU A 121 -5.55 -17.05 -1.84
CA LEU A 121 -5.55 -15.85 -1.00
C LEU A 121 -6.96 -15.26 -0.79
N VAL A 122 -7.83 -15.36 -1.80
CA VAL A 122 -9.25 -14.96 -1.68
C VAL A 122 -9.99 -15.88 -0.73
N GLU A 123 -9.79 -17.20 -0.83
CA GLU A 123 -10.36 -18.19 0.09
C GLU A 123 -9.91 -17.95 1.53
N GLN A 124 -8.63 -17.64 1.72
CA GLN A 124 -8.03 -17.31 3.03
C GLN A 124 -8.37 -15.90 3.53
N LYS A 125 -9.23 -15.14 2.81
CA LYS A 125 -9.62 -13.76 3.15
C LYS A 125 -8.40 -12.84 3.35
N ALA A 126 -7.41 -12.97 2.49
CA ALA A 126 -6.21 -12.12 2.53
C ALA A 126 -6.58 -10.64 2.50
N ILE A 127 -5.84 -9.83 3.23
CA ILE A 127 -6.08 -8.40 3.40
C ILE A 127 -5.12 -7.64 2.49
N ASN A 128 -5.64 -6.75 1.66
CA ASN A 128 -4.84 -5.86 0.84
C ASN A 128 -4.82 -4.44 1.42
N ILE A 129 -3.63 -3.85 1.46
CA ILE A 129 -3.44 -2.43 1.78
C ILE A 129 -3.32 -1.69 0.45
N HIS A 130 -4.35 -0.94 0.08
CA HIS A 130 -4.37 -0.12 -1.11
C HIS A 130 -4.09 1.35 -0.75
N ALA A 131 -3.06 1.97 -1.36
CA ALA A 131 -2.74 3.38 -1.15
C ALA A 131 -3.65 4.30 -2.00
N GLY A 132 -4.90 4.35 -1.63
CA GLY A 132 -5.98 5.11 -2.25
C GLY A 132 -7.29 4.88 -1.52
N VAL A 133 -8.23 5.81 -1.62
CA VAL A 133 -9.57 5.69 -1.01
C VAL A 133 -10.54 5.08 -2.02
N SER A 134 -10.74 3.76 -1.91
CA SER A 134 -11.76 3.03 -2.68
C SER A 134 -13.16 3.29 -2.11
N PRO A 135 -14.20 3.30 -2.94
CA PRO A 135 -14.22 3.00 -4.37
C PRO A 135 -13.83 4.16 -5.27
N TYR A 136 -13.54 5.35 -4.74
CA TYR A 136 -13.35 6.59 -5.50
C TYR A 136 -12.11 6.56 -6.40
N TYR A 137 -10.98 6.09 -5.86
CA TYR A 137 -9.71 5.99 -6.58
C TYR A 137 -9.19 4.56 -6.52
N ARG A 138 -9.07 3.93 -7.69
CA ARG A 138 -8.62 2.55 -7.85
C ARG A 138 -7.50 2.44 -8.89
N GLY A 139 -6.67 1.41 -8.75
CA GLY A 139 -5.54 1.18 -9.65
C GLY A 139 -4.22 1.73 -9.11
N THR A 140 -3.41 2.37 -9.95
CA THR A 140 -2.08 2.84 -9.58
C THR A 140 -2.05 4.33 -9.23
N ASP A 141 -1.15 4.72 -8.33
CA ASP A 141 -0.88 6.12 -7.97
C ASP A 141 -2.11 6.91 -7.46
N CYS A 142 -3.04 6.23 -6.78
CA CYS A 142 -4.36 6.79 -6.43
C CYS A 142 -4.28 8.08 -5.60
N ASN A 143 -3.38 8.17 -4.64
CA ASN A 143 -3.21 9.39 -3.85
C ASN A 143 -2.64 10.56 -4.68
N PHE A 144 -1.78 10.27 -5.67
CA PHE A 144 -1.37 11.28 -6.65
C PHE A 144 -2.58 11.80 -7.43
N TRP A 145 -3.42 10.89 -7.92
CA TRP A 145 -4.59 11.26 -8.71
C TRP A 145 -5.63 12.01 -7.89
N ALA A 146 -5.84 11.65 -6.62
CA ALA A 146 -6.74 12.39 -5.74
C ALA A 146 -6.28 13.85 -5.57
N LEU A 147 -4.98 14.09 -5.41
CA LEU A 147 -4.40 15.43 -5.37
C LEU A 147 -4.47 16.13 -6.74
N TYR A 148 -4.17 15.42 -7.83
CA TYR A 148 -4.24 15.93 -9.18
C TYR A 148 -5.65 16.42 -9.55
N ASP A 149 -6.69 15.70 -9.11
CA ASP A 149 -8.10 16.02 -9.31
C ASP A 149 -8.65 17.03 -8.28
N ASN A 150 -7.79 17.55 -7.41
CA ASN A 150 -8.13 18.50 -6.34
C ASN A 150 -9.16 17.93 -5.33
N ASN A 151 -9.00 16.65 -4.99
CA ASN A 151 -9.78 15.94 -3.98
C ASN A 151 -8.89 15.50 -2.79
N PRO A 152 -8.26 16.45 -2.05
CA PRO A 152 -7.35 16.10 -0.96
C PRO A 152 -8.04 15.33 0.17
N HIS A 153 -9.35 15.47 0.35
CA HIS A 153 -10.16 14.72 1.31
C HIS A 153 -10.23 13.21 0.99
N LEU A 154 -9.89 12.80 -0.23
CA LEU A 154 -9.81 11.40 -0.68
C LEU A 154 -8.36 10.88 -0.77
N VAL A 155 -7.41 11.57 -0.13
CA VAL A 155 -6.04 11.06 0.08
C VAL A 155 -6.02 10.19 1.30
N GLY A 156 -5.77 8.89 1.13
CA GLY A 156 -5.86 7.90 2.20
C GLY A 156 -5.39 6.53 1.75
N ALA A 157 -5.71 5.54 2.55
CA ALA A 157 -5.54 4.15 2.20
C ALA A 157 -6.81 3.35 2.51
N THR A 158 -7.05 2.31 1.72
CA THR A 158 -8.14 1.37 1.94
C THR A 158 -7.58 0.03 2.37
N ILE A 159 -8.06 -0.47 3.49
CA ILE A 159 -7.82 -1.84 3.93
C ILE A 159 -9.03 -2.65 3.48
N HIS A 160 -8.82 -3.62 2.60
CA HIS A 160 -9.89 -4.41 2.01
C HIS A 160 -9.50 -5.88 1.86
N LEU A 161 -10.48 -6.76 1.76
CA LEU A 161 -10.23 -8.15 1.43
C LEU A 161 -9.72 -8.25 -0.02
N LEU A 162 -8.77 -9.13 -0.26
CA LEU A 162 -8.30 -9.39 -1.62
C LEU A 162 -9.44 -9.95 -2.48
N SER A 163 -9.45 -9.59 -3.76
CA SER A 163 -10.34 -10.14 -4.77
C SER A 163 -9.59 -10.36 -6.08
N LYS A 164 -10.17 -11.11 -7.01
CA LYS A 164 -9.57 -11.33 -8.35
C LYS A 164 -9.45 -10.05 -9.18
N GLY A 165 -10.27 -9.04 -8.88
CA GLY A 165 -10.18 -7.73 -9.54
C GLY A 165 -9.23 -6.79 -8.81
N LEU A 166 -8.60 -5.87 -9.55
CA LEU A 166 -7.68 -4.90 -8.99
C LEU A 166 -8.41 -3.95 -8.03
N ASP A 167 -7.98 -3.89 -6.77
CA ASP A 167 -8.48 -3.05 -5.69
C ASP A 167 -10.02 -3.02 -5.56
N SER A 168 -10.69 -4.15 -5.86
CA SER A 168 -12.15 -4.24 -5.95
C SER A 168 -12.79 -5.07 -4.84
N GLY A 169 -12.01 -5.58 -3.91
CA GLY A 169 -12.51 -6.41 -2.81
C GLY A 169 -13.30 -5.61 -1.77
N PRO A 170 -14.10 -6.28 -0.93
CA PRO A 170 -14.89 -5.61 0.10
C PRO A 170 -14.02 -4.84 1.09
N ILE A 171 -14.40 -3.59 1.39
CA ILE A 171 -13.69 -2.69 2.27
C ILE A 171 -13.86 -3.12 3.72
N LEU A 172 -12.76 -3.26 4.45
CA LEU A 172 -12.77 -3.41 5.90
C LEU A 172 -12.86 -2.02 6.56
N TYR A 173 -11.93 -1.13 6.25
CA TYR A 173 -11.93 0.26 6.74
C TYR A 173 -10.99 1.14 5.91
N HIS A 174 -11.03 2.44 6.16
CA HIS A 174 -10.08 3.40 5.58
C HIS A 174 -9.07 3.85 6.63
N ALA A 175 -7.82 4.06 6.22
CA ALA A 175 -6.78 4.65 7.03
C ALA A 175 -6.41 6.03 6.46
N MET A 176 -6.55 7.04 7.29
CA MET A 176 -6.37 8.44 6.95
C MET A 176 -5.24 9.04 7.79
N SER A 177 -4.82 10.25 7.49
CA SER A 177 -3.92 11.01 8.34
C SER A 177 -4.37 12.45 8.46
N ASN A 178 -3.86 13.15 9.47
CA ASN A 178 -4.02 14.58 9.55
C ASN A 178 -3.38 15.24 8.34
N LEU A 179 -4.00 16.31 7.85
CA LEU A 179 -3.53 17.09 6.72
C LEU A 179 -2.07 17.54 6.93
N LYS A 180 -1.29 17.47 5.86
CA LYS A 180 0.08 18.01 5.81
C LYS A 180 0.12 19.12 4.75
N THR A 181 1.00 20.10 4.96
CA THR A 181 1.20 21.20 3.99
C THR A 181 1.93 20.77 2.73
N ASN A 182 2.73 19.70 2.81
CA ASN A 182 3.41 19.12 1.66
C ASN A 182 2.61 17.92 1.13
N PRO A 183 2.21 17.90 -0.15
CA PRO A 183 1.37 16.83 -0.72
C PRO A 183 2.06 15.46 -0.72
N PHE A 184 3.38 15.40 -0.90
CA PHE A 184 4.13 14.13 -0.85
C PHE A 184 4.20 13.58 0.57
N GLU A 185 4.38 14.44 1.56
CA GLU A 185 4.34 14.05 2.97
C GLU A 185 2.93 13.58 3.37
N TYR A 186 1.89 14.25 2.86
CA TYR A 186 0.52 13.87 3.11
C TYR A 186 0.23 12.45 2.63
N THR A 187 0.62 12.12 1.39
CA THR A 187 0.45 10.75 0.87
C THR A 187 1.23 9.71 1.68
N MET A 188 2.47 10.00 2.10
CA MET A 188 3.27 9.06 2.90
C MET A 188 2.75 8.90 4.32
N SER A 189 2.17 9.94 4.91
CA SER A 189 1.57 9.85 6.24
C SER A 189 0.34 8.93 6.26
N THR A 190 -0.47 8.91 5.19
CA THR A 190 -1.62 7.98 5.08
C THR A 190 -1.17 6.53 4.92
N VAL A 191 -0.09 6.28 4.18
CA VAL A 191 0.49 4.93 4.09
C VAL A 191 0.99 4.47 5.46
N LYS A 192 1.63 5.37 6.22
CA LYS A 192 2.07 5.06 7.59
C LYS A 192 0.89 4.76 8.51
N SER A 193 -0.19 5.54 8.40
CA SER A 193 -1.44 5.30 9.13
C SER A 193 -2.00 3.90 8.83
N ALA A 194 -2.02 3.49 7.56
CA ALA A 194 -2.48 2.16 7.17
C ALA A 194 -1.64 1.04 7.82
N PHE A 195 -0.33 1.21 7.88
CA PHE A 195 0.56 0.21 8.48
C PHE A 195 0.32 0.06 9.99
N TYR A 196 0.21 1.18 10.70
CA TYR A 196 -0.07 1.15 12.13
C TYR A 196 -1.44 0.56 12.42
N SER A 197 -2.47 1.00 11.69
CA SER A 197 -3.83 0.52 11.90
C SER A 197 -3.97 -0.99 11.69
N ILE A 198 -3.32 -1.56 10.66
CA ILE A 198 -3.38 -3.00 10.42
C ILE A 198 -2.60 -3.79 11.48
N ALA A 199 -1.44 -3.29 11.90
CA ALA A 199 -0.65 -3.95 12.93
C ALA A 199 -1.39 -3.97 14.28
N GLU A 200 -1.99 -2.87 14.71
CA GLU A 200 -2.78 -2.80 15.92
C GLU A 200 -4.01 -3.72 15.86
N ARG A 201 -4.77 -3.68 14.76
CA ARG A 201 -5.96 -4.49 14.58
C ARG A 201 -5.68 -5.99 14.42
N ILE A 202 -4.50 -6.37 13.95
CA ILE A 202 -4.03 -7.76 13.96
C ILE A 202 -3.67 -8.16 15.39
N LYS A 203 -2.94 -7.30 16.12
CA LYS A 203 -2.47 -7.56 17.48
C LYS A 203 -3.63 -7.80 18.47
N ASP A 204 -4.68 -7.00 18.39
CA ASP A 204 -5.88 -7.11 19.24
C ASP A 204 -6.98 -7.99 18.65
N SER A 205 -6.74 -8.58 17.48
CA SER A 205 -7.68 -9.44 16.73
C SER A 205 -8.95 -8.74 16.22
N SER A 206 -9.06 -7.43 16.36
CA SER A 206 -10.24 -6.65 15.91
C SER A 206 -10.43 -6.69 14.39
N ILE A 207 -9.35 -6.91 13.63
CA ILE A 207 -9.41 -7.05 12.17
C ILE A 207 -10.40 -8.14 11.70
N PHE A 208 -10.55 -9.21 12.48
CA PHE A 208 -11.42 -10.35 12.13
C PHE A 208 -12.91 -10.10 12.42
N THR A 209 -13.22 -9.06 13.20
CA THR A 209 -14.60 -8.73 13.59
C THR A 209 -15.22 -7.65 12.70
N ILE A 210 -14.42 -6.99 11.87
CA ILE A 210 -14.90 -5.93 10.98
C ILE A 210 -15.78 -6.52 9.90
N LYS A 211 -17.03 -6.02 9.80
CA LYS A 211 -17.96 -6.42 8.73
C LYS A 211 -17.54 -5.78 7.40
N PRO A 212 -17.18 -6.57 6.39
CA PRO A 212 -16.78 -6.03 5.10
C PRO A 212 -17.93 -5.28 4.39
N LEU A 213 -17.58 -4.19 3.69
CA LEU A 213 -18.51 -3.39 2.88
C LEU A 213 -18.19 -3.59 1.40
N VAL A 214 -19.16 -4.04 0.62
CA VAL A 214 -19.00 -4.17 -0.84
C VAL A 214 -18.82 -2.78 -1.45
N GLN A 215 -17.85 -2.67 -2.37
CA GLN A 215 -17.57 -1.40 -3.05
C GLN A 215 -18.69 -1.04 -4.03
N ASP A 216 -19.20 0.18 -3.92
CA ASP A 216 -20.13 0.75 -4.88
C ASP A 216 -19.36 1.38 -6.05
N LYS A 217 -19.32 0.66 -7.17
CA LYS A 217 -18.60 1.10 -8.37
C LYS A 217 -19.16 2.38 -9.00
N SER A 218 -20.40 2.77 -8.70
CA SER A 218 -20.99 4.00 -9.22
C SER A 218 -20.31 5.25 -8.64
N LYS A 219 -19.60 5.10 -7.52
CA LYS A 219 -18.85 6.17 -6.85
C LYS A 219 -17.42 6.32 -7.35
N GLU A 220 -16.98 5.52 -8.33
CA GLU A 220 -15.62 5.60 -8.86
C GLU A 220 -15.39 6.94 -9.58
N VAL A 221 -14.46 7.74 -9.07
CA VAL A 221 -14.01 8.98 -9.68
C VAL A 221 -12.96 8.67 -10.76
N ARG A 222 -12.02 7.75 -10.42
CA ARG A 222 -10.95 7.40 -11.34
C ARG A 222 -10.46 5.96 -11.14
N TYR A 223 -10.33 5.26 -12.26
CA TYR A 223 -9.56 4.03 -12.38
C TYR A 223 -8.29 4.31 -13.18
N SER A 224 -7.12 4.24 -12.53
CA SER A 224 -5.84 4.60 -13.13
C SER A 224 -4.97 3.39 -13.41
N LYS A 225 -4.29 3.42 -14.56
CA LYS A 225 -3.27 2.46 -14.97
C LYS A 225 -1.88 3.11 -14.90
N LYS A 226 -0.84 2.31 -14.76
CA LYS A 226 0.55 2.80 -14.74
C LYS A 226 0.90 3.67 -15.96
N SER A 227 0.32 3.38 -17.12
CA SER A 227 0.52 4.16 -18.36
C SER A 227 -0.09 5.57 -18.31
N ASN A 228 -1.05 5.82 -17.42
CA ASN A 228 -1.63 7.14 -17.25
C ASN A 228 -0.67 8.13 -16.56
N PHE A 229 0.26 7.62 -15.76
CA PHE A 229 1.27 8.42 -15.08
C PHE A 229 2.49 8.61 -15.99
N ASN A 230 2.71 9.83 -16.46
CA ASN A 230 3.76 10.19 -17.38
C ASN A 230 4.29 11.62 -17.13
N GLU A 231 5.30 12.02 -17.90
CA GLU A 231 5.97 13.30 -17.71
C GLU A 231 5.02 14.52 -17.90
N GLU A 232 4.15 14.47 -18.89
CA GLU A 232 3.20 15.55 -19.14
C GLU A 232 2.23 15.76 -17.96
N ILE A 233 1.75 14.68 -17.39
CA ILE A 233 0.89 14.68 -16.20
C ILE A 233 1.65 15.23 -14.99
N VAL A 234 2.90 14.81 -14.80
CA VAL A 234 3.73 15.30 -13.68
C VAL A 234 4.03 16.79 -13.85
N LYS A 235 4.27 17.27 -15.07
CA LYS A 235 4.41 18.70 -15.35
C LYS A 235 3.15 19.46 -14.94
N LYS A 236 1.97 19.03 -15.41
CA LYS A 236 0.69 19.61 -15.04
C LYS A 236 0.44 19.58 -13.52
N TYR A 237 0.88 18.51 -12.84
CA TYR A 237 0.78 18.41 -11.37
C TYR A 237 1.56 19.52 -10.67
N PHE A 238 2.79 19.82 -11.11
CA PHE A 238 3.59 20.90 -10.52
C PHE A 238 3.09 22.31 -10.86
N GLU A 239 2.35 22.46 -11.96
CA GLU A 239 1.74 23.72 -12.38
C GLU A 239 0.38 23.99 -11.69
N LYS A 240 -0.22 22.95 -11.10
CA LYS A 240 -1.50 23.07 -10.40
C LYS A 240 -1.33 23.65 -9.00
N GLU A 241 -2.22 24.55 -8.66
CA GLU A 241 -2.45 24.95 -7.28
C GLU A 241 -3.33 23.87 -6.60
N ILE A 242 -2.73 23.06 -5.74
CA ILE A 242 -3.43 22.03 -4.97
C ILE A 242 -3.90 22.67 -3.67
N ASP A 243 -5.18 22.90 -3.55
CA ASP A 243 -5.77 23.44 -2.33
C ASP A 243 -5.94 22.33 -1.28
N LEU A 244 -4.90 22.12 -0.50
CA LEU A 244 -4.93 21.14 0.59
C LEU A 244 -5.90 21.55 1.72
N LYS A 245 -6.33 22.82 1.80
CA LYS A 245 -7.28 23.31 2.79
C LYS A 245 -8.73 22.97 2.45
N LYS A 246 -9.03 22.64 1.19
CA LYS A 246 -10.33 22.15 0.74
C LYS A 246 -10.65 20.76 1.30
N ASN A 247 -10.14 20.45 2.46
CA ASN A 247 -10.30 19.20 3.14
C ASN A 247 -11.50 19.27 4.10
N GLU A 248 -12.69 19.63 3.56
CA GLU A 248 -13.91 19.33 4.28
C GLU A 248 -14.09 17.82 4.30
N PHE A 249 -13.67 17.25 5.40
CA PHE A 249 -13.66 15.82 5.60
C PHE A 249 -15.10 15.34 5.81
N ASP A 250 -15.70 14.79 4.77
CA ASP A 250 -16.98 14.11 4.87
C ASP A 250 -16.77 12.65 5.32
N SER A 251 -17.00 12.41 6.61
CA SER A 251 -16.89 11.06 7.16
C SER A 251 -17.86 10.06 6.54
N SER A 252 -18.95 10.52 5.90
CA SER A 252 -19.93 9.66 5.21
C SER A 252 -19.35 8.97 3.97
N LEU A 253 -18.27 9.50 3.41
CA LEU A 253 -17.54 8.91 2.27
C LEU A 253 -16.65 7.74 2.68
N LEU A 254 -16.39 7.56 3.97
CA LEU A 254 -15.42 6.60 4.49
C LEU A 254 -16.07 5.55 5.37
N LYS A 255 -15.50 4.35 5.34
CA LYS A 255 -15.87 3.28 6.27
C LYS A 255 -14.92 3.26 7.46
N GLU A 256 -15.44 3.46 8.68
CA GLU A 256 -14.71 3.34 9.95
C GLU A 256 -13.27 3.91 9.90
N PRO A 257 -13.10 5.21 9.56
CA PRO A 257 -11.79 5.76 9.29
C PRO A 257 -10.89 5.72 10.54
N PHE A 258 -9.69 5.19 10.36
CA PHE A 258 -8.62 5.24 11.34
C PHE A 258 -7.73 6.46 11.06
N PHE A 259 -7.41 7.22 12.09
CA PHE A 259 -6.45 8.33 12.03
C PHE A 259 -5.25 8.04 12.91
N LEU A 260 -4.06 8.07 12.33
CA LEU A 260 -2.85 8.05 13.12
C LEU A 260 -2.68 9.42 13.79
N ASN A 261 -2.86 9.47 15.10
CA ASN A 261 -2.52 10.64 15.90
C ASN A 261 -0.99 10.79 15.91
N ASN A 262 -0.50 11.98 15.55
CA ASN A 262 0.93 12.29 15.53
C ASN A 262 1.47 12.45 16.96
#